data_2db92d9e5065d7d4e21a055f5fe94749
#
_entry.id   2db92d9e5065d7d4e21a055f5fe94749
#
_cell.length_a   1.000
_cell.length_b   1.000
_cell.length_c   1.000
_cell.angle_alpha   90.00
_cell.angle_beta   90.00
_cell.angle_gamma   90.00
#
_symmetry.space_group_name_H-M   'P 1'
#
loop_
_entity.id
_entity.type
_entity.pdbx_description
1 polymer ?
#
loop_
_entity_poly.entity_id
_entity_poly.type
_entity_poly.pdbx_seq_one_letter_code
_entity_poly.pdbx_strand_id
1 'polypeptide(L)'
;MPATAPVQKQQGLNQVVINKVRQMIEGRQRNVMDTINRLLSEGRIAQDFIAPIGVSQRSKERPVISFKAEGRVQMAMPEGNFNLHGNAISQISEKMGIPAKYLRELSAGDVWQKQLCATILNEHSGWTERTRVLIRAVGMEVRGVLSDSYRRLNSVDILTAFIREAGGQGAVVSDAYMNDTKVWCETILPTPIEIPTRKNGTVIIFAGARFSTSDYGNGSVGMRSVSYTHLTLP
;
A
#
# COMPACT_ATOMS: atom_id res chain seq x y z
N MET A 1 -43.98 -4.63 42.11
CA MET A 1 -44.01 -4.46 40.65
C MET A 1 -42.61 -4.21 40.16
N PRO A 2 -42.03 -5.08 39.34
CA PRO A 2 -40.65 -4.90 38.90
C PRO A 2 -40.57 -4.03 37.64
N ALA A 3 -39.56 -3.19 37.61
CA ALA A 3 -39.25 -2.20 36.60
C ALA A 3 -38.93 -2.80 35.24
N THR A 4 -39.78 -2.58 34.25
CA THR A 4 -39.65 -2.96 32.85
C THR A 4 -38.86 -1.92 32.01
N ALA A 5 -38.15 -0.99 32.66
CA ALA A 5 -37.55 0.16 32.00
C ALA A 5 -36.12 -0.04 31.40
N PRO A 6 -35.27 -1.01 31.78
CA PRO A 6 -33.91 -1.10 31.22
C PRO A 6 -33.83 -1.70 29.82
N VAL A 7 -34.71 -2.63 29.46
CA VAL A 7 -34.62 -3.38 28.18
C VAL A 7 -34.96 -2.50 26.96
N GLN A 8 -35.97 -1.66 27.04
CA GLN A 8 -36.36 -0.76 25.93
C GLN A 8 -35.31 0.34 25.65
N LYS A 9 -34.64 0.85 26.69
CA LYS A 9 -33.60 1.86 26.55
C LYS A 9 -32.35 1.29 25.88
N GLN A 10 -32.03 0.02 26.14
CA GLN A 10 -30.88 -0.69 25.58
C GLN A 10 -31.07 -1.05 24.10
N GLN A 11 -32.29 -1.46 23.70
CA GLN A 11 -32.62 -1.70 22.29
C GLN A 11 -32.56 -0.42 21.45
N GLY A 12 -32.97 0.74 21.99
CA GLY A 12 -32.83 2.03 21.33
C GLY A 12 -31.38 2.45 21.13
N LEU A 13 -30.50 2.17 22.11
CA LEU A 13 -29.06 2.49 22.04
C LEU A 13 -28.35 1.65 20.95
N ASN A 14 -28.67 0.35 20.91
CA ASN A 14 -28.10 -0.55 19.90
C ASN A 14 -28.47 -0.11 18.49
N GLN A 15 -29.71 0.31 18.27
CA GLN A 15 -30.17 0.80 16.98
C GLN A 15 -29.47 2.09 16.55
N VAL A 16 -29.19 3.01 17.48
CA VAL A 16 -28.46 4.26 17.21
C VAL A 16 -27.00 3.93 16.78
N VAL A 17 -26.35 2.99 17.45
CA VAL A 17 -24.99 2.58 17.10
C VAL A 17 -24.93 1.88 15.74
N ILE A 18 -25.86 0.97 15.46
CA ILE A 18 -25.98 0.30 14.17
C ILE A 18 -26.18 1.33 13.04
N ASN A 19 -27.06 2.30 13.25
CA ASN A 19 -27.31 3.35 12.26
C ASN A 19 -26.08 4.23 12.02
N LYS A 20 -25.31 4.59 13.06
CA LYS A 20 -24.04 5.32 12.91
C LYS A 20 -23.00 4.53 12.12
N VAL A 21 -22.84 3.24 12.40
CA VAL A 21 -21.92 2.38 11.64
C VAL A 21 -22.36 2.29 10.17
N ARG A 22 -23.66 2.14 9.91
CA ARG A 22 -24.20 2.13 8.55
C ARG A 22 -23.92 3.45 7.82
N GLN A 23 -24.19 4.59 8.43
CA GLN A 23 -23.88 5.90 7.87
C GLN A 23 -22.39 6.09 7.60
N MET A 24 -21.52 5.61 8.50
CA MET A 24 -20.08 5.65 8.30
C MET A 24 -19.66 4.82 7.07
N ILE A 25 -20.20 3.62 6.90
CA ILE A 25 -19.95 2.76 5.74
C ILE A 25 -20.43 3.45 4.46
N GLU A 26 -21.67 3.93 4.45
CA GLU A 26 -22.26 4.62 3.31
C GLU A 26 -21.46 5.87 2.90
N GLY A 27 -21.01 6.66 3.87
CA GLY A 27 -20.20 7.84 3.63
C GLY A 27 -18.83 7.55 3.03
N ARG A 28 -18.30 6.33 3.18
CA ARG A 28 -16.99 5.92 2.65
C ARG A 28 -17.06 5.12 1.35
N GLN A 29 -18.23 4.73 0.89
CA GLN A 29 -18.41 3.90 -0.32
C GLN A 29 -17.79 4.52 -1.56
N ARG A 30 -17.81 5.85 -1.70
CA ARG A 30 -17.17 6.55 -2.82
C ARG A 30 -15.67 6.31 -2.81
N ASN A 31 -15.00 6.45 -1.66
CA ASN A 31 -13.55 6.23 -1.53
C ASN A 31 -13.19 4.76 -1.84
N VAL A 32 -14.05 3.82 -1.44
CA VAL A 32 -13.86 2.39 -1.75
C VAL A 32 -13.88 2.17 -3.25
N MET A 33 -14.88 2.70 -3.96
CA MET A 33 -15.00 2.54 -5.41
C MET A 33 -13.86 3.24 -6.15
N ASP A 34 -13.47 4.45 -5.73
CA ASP A 34 -12.36 5.19 -6.32
C ASP A 34 -11.03 4.42 -6.14
N THR A 35 -10.79 3.84 -4.97
CA THR A 35 -9.61 3.01 -4.70
C THR A 35 -9.58 1.76 -5.57
N ILE A 36 -10.69 1.05 -5.69
CA ILE A 36 -10.79 -0.16 -6.53
C ILE A 36 -10.54 0.20 -8.00
N ASN A 37 -11.20 1.25 -8.50
CA ASN A 37 -11.05 1.70 -9.87
C ASN A 37 -9.61 2.13 -10.18
N ARG A 38 -8.97 2.85 -9.27
CA ARG A 38 -7.55 3.22 -9.37
C ARG A 38 -6.66 1.98 -9.42
N LEU A 39 -6.86 1.03 -8.53
CA LEU A 39 -6.07 -0.21 -8.48
C LEU A 39 -6.21 -1.00 -9.79
N LEU A 40 -7.42 -1.13 -10.31
CA LEU A 40 -7.68 -1.81 -11.58
C LEU A 40 -7.03 -1.08 -12.77
N SER A 41 -7.12 0.25 -12.82
CA SER A 41 -6.52 1.04 -13.88
C SER A 41 -5.00 0.99 -13.86
N GLU A 42 -4.38 1.11 -12.69
CA GLU A 42 -2.92 0.98 -12.53
C GLU A 42 -2.44 -0.44 -12.88
N GLY A 43 -3.21 -1.48 -12.52
CA GLY A 43 -2.88 -2.86 -12.87
C GLY A 43 -2.83 -3.13 -14.38
N ARG A 44 -3.62 -2.40 -15.18
CA ARG A 44 -3.65 -2.53 -16.65
C ARG A 44 -2.44 -1.89 -17.34
N ILE A 45 -1.86 -0.84 -16.75
CA ILE A 45 -0.73 -0.11 -17.32
C ILE A 45 0.59 -0.43 -16.61
N ALA A 46 0.55 -1.35 -15.64
CA ALA A 46 1.75 -1.82 -14.96
C ALA A 46 2.60 -2.69 -15.89
N GLN A 47 3.90 -2.42 -15.89
CA GLN A 47 4.89 -3.13 -16.71
C GLN A 47 6.02 -3.62 -15.83
N ASP A 48 6.53 -4.81 -16.14
CA ASP A 48 7.64 -5.43 -15.45
C ASP A 48 8.79 -5.63 -16.44
N PHE A 49 9.98 -5.16 -16.06
CA PHE A 49 11.21 -5.30 -16.82
C PHE A 49 12.22 -6.08 -15.98
N ILE A 50 13.02 -6.91 -16.64
CA ILE A 50 14.17 -7.56 -15.99
C ILE A 50 15.44 -7.01 -16.64
N ALA A 51 16.22 -6.28 -15.87
CA ALA A 51 17.44 -5.66 -16.34
C ALA A 51 18.60 -5.83 -15.34
N PRO A 52 19.84 -5.82 -15.79
CA PRO A 52 21.00 -5.79 -14.89
C PRO A 52 21.22 -4.38 -14.36
N ILE A 53 21.39 -4.26 -13.05
CA ILE A 53 21.93 -3.07 -12.39
C ILE A 53 23.40 -3.33 -12.03
N GLY A 54 24.23 -2.30 -12.12
CA GLY A 54 25.69 -2.45 -11.88
C GLY A 54 26.46 -2.97 -13.10
N VAL A 55 27.73 -3.24 -12.90
CA VAL A 55 28.68 -3.67 -13.94
C VAL A 55 29.31 -5.01 -13.60
N SER A 56 29.65 -5.77 -14.63
CA SER A 56 30.49 -6.95 -14.43
C SER A 56 31.92 -6.50 -14.25
N GLN A 57 32.55 -6.83 -13.14
CA GLN A 57 33.97 -6.55 -12.90
C GLN A 57 34.92 -7.26 -13.90
N ARG A 58 34.42 -8.29 -14.59
CA ARG A 58 35.18 -9.06 -15.59
C ARG A 58 35.07 -8.50 -17.01
N SER A 59 33.94 -7.83 -17.32
CA SER A 59 33.72 -7.25 -18.64
C SER A 59 33.75 -5.75 -18.50
N LYS A 60 34.57 -4.97 -18.98
CA LYS A 60 34.55 -3.49 -18.95
C LYS A 60 33.30 -2.86 -19.62
N GLU A 61 32.17 -3.53 -19.52
CA GLU A 61 30.90 -3.08 -20.07
C GLU A 61 30.34 -1.91 -19.24
N ARG A 62 29.73 -0.97 -19.94
CA ARG A 62 29.02 0.12 -19.26
C ARG A 62 27.70 -0.39 -18.63
N PRO A 63 27.22 0.23 -17.56
CA PRO A 63 25.91 -0.09 -17.01
C PRO A 63 24.83 0.05 -18.09
N VAL A 64 23.92 -0.92 -18.16
CA VAL A 64 22.75 -0.86 -19.08
C VAL A 64 21.77 0.20 -18.63
N ILE A 65 21.66 0.41 -17.30
CA ILE A 65 20.81 1.41 -16.68
C ILE A 65 21.64 2.62 -16.33
N SER A 66 21.17 3.79 -16.69
CA SER A 66 21.75 5.07 -16.27
C SER A 66 20.69 5.98 -15.65
N PHE A 67 21.14 7.00 -14.93
CA PHE A 67 20.27 7.92 -14.22
C PHE A 67 20.49 9.35 -14.70
N LYS A 68 19.41 10.12 -14.80
CA LYS A 68 19.44 11.53 -15.17
C LYS A 68 18.41 12.33 -14.39
N ALA A 69 18.54 13.65 -14.41
CA ALA A 69 17.60 14.54 -13.74
C ALA A 69 17.04 15.56 -14.75
N GLU A 70 15.81 15.32 -15.16
CA GLU A 70 15.02 16.21 -16.02
C GLU A 70 13.69 16.51 -15.31
N GLY A 71 13.66 17.55 -14.47
CA GLY A 71 12.52 17.85 -13.60
C GLY A 71 12.37 16.87 -12.42
N ARG A 72 12.51 15.56 -12.68
CA ARG A 72 12.59 14.47 -11.71
C ARG A 72 13.86 13.64 -11.94
N VAL A 73 14.23 12.83 -10.95
CA VAL A 73 15.23 11.80 -11.17
C VAL A 73 14.62 10.68 -12.00
N GLN A 74 15.29 10.31 -13.07
CA GLN A 74 14.83 9.33 -14.04
C GLN A 74 15.82 8.19 -14.16
N MET A 75 15.29 7.01 -14.45
CA MET A 75 16.02 5.83 -14.88
C MET A 75 15.92 5.73 -16.40
N ALA A 76 17.05 5.73 -17.09
CA ALA A 76 17.13 5.49 -18.53
C ALA A 76 17.47 4.03 -18.78
N MET A 77 16.63 3.35 -19.54
CA MET A 77 16.74 1.95 -19.95
C MET A 77 16.53 1.84 -21.45
N PRO A 78 16.83 0.70 -22.09
CA PRO A 78 16.52 0.50 -23.51
C PRO A 78 15.05 0.73 -23.87
N GLU A 79 14.15 0.43 -22.94
CA GLU A 79 12.69 0.59 -23.08
C GLU A 79 12.21 2.04 -22.95
N GLY A 80 13.06 2.94 -22.45
CA GLY A 80 12.75 4.36 -22.31
C GLY A 80 13.25 5.01 -21.03
N ASN A 81 12.79 6.24 -20.79
CA ASN A 81 13.11 7.01 -19.59
C ASN A 81 11.91 7.01 -18.64
N PHE A 82 12.12 6.54 -17.44
CA PHE A 82 11.09 6.41 -16.42
C PHE A 82 11.41 7.29 -15.22
N ASN A 83 10.45 8.03 -14.73
CA ASN A 83 10.60 8.76 -13.46
C ASN A 83 10.78 7.76 -12.31
N LEU A 84 11.61 8.10 -11.34
CA LEU A 84 11.80 7.26 -10.16
C LEU A 84 10.90 7.73 -9.02
N HIS A 85 10.04 6.83 -8.53
CA HIS A 85 9.36 7.02 -7.27
C HIS A 85 10.32 6.86 -6.09
N GLY A 86 10.05 7.52 -4.95
CA GLY A 86 10.91 7.47 -3.77
C GLY A 86 11.15 6.05 -3.22
N ASN A 87 10.19 5.12 -3.38
CA ASN A 87 10.37 3.72 -3.03
C ASN A 87 11.43 3.04 -3.91
N ALA A 88 11.37 3.25 -5.23
CA ALA A 88 12.35 2.72 -6.17
C ALA A 88 13.76 3.26 -5.89
N ILE A 89 13.88 4.57 -5.59
CA ILE A 89 15.15 5.19 -5.19
C ILE A 89 15.71 4.50 -3.94
N SER A 90 14.86 4.24 -2.92
CA SER A 90 15.29 3.54 -1.71
C SER A 90 15.83 2.13 -2.01
N GLN A 91 15.13 1.38 -2.84
CA GLN A 91 15.52 0.01 -3.19
C GLN A 91 16.78 -0.05 -4.06
N ILE A 92 16.97 0.91 -4.97
CA ILE A 92 18.21 1.06 -5.73
C ILE A 92 19.35 1.40 -4.78
N SER A 93 19.15 2.36 -3.89
CA SER A 93 20.15 2.79 -2.90
C SER A 93 20.63 1.62 -2.04
N GLU A 94 19.71 0.81 -1.54
CA GLU A 94 20.02 -0.39 -0.74
C GLU A 94 20.87 -1.39 -1.54
N LYS A 95 20.55 -1.62 -2.81
CA LYS A 95 21.30 -2.51 -3.69
C LYS A 95 22.71 -1.99 -4.01
N MET A 96 22.88 -0.68 -4.01
CA MET A 96 24.17 0.01 -4.27
C MET A 96 24.95 0.33 -2.99
N GLY A 97 24.43 -0.03 -1.81
CA GLY A 97 25.07 0.29 -0.52
C GLY A 97 25.07 1.76 -0.16
N ILE A 98 24.11 2.54 -0.66
CA ILE A 98 23.98 3.98 -0.39
C ILE A 98 22.88 4.23 0.65
N PRO A 99 23.06 5.18 1.59
CA PRO A 99 22.01 5.54 2.54
C PRO A 99 20.74 6.02 1.84
N ALA A 100 19.67 5.22 1.87
CA ALA A 100 18.43 5.46 1.13
C ALA A 100 17.73 6.78 1.52
N LYS A 101 17.79 7.18 2.79
CA LYS A 101 17.23 8.45 3.26
C LYS A 101 17.85 9.64 2.55
N TYR A 102 19.17 9.66 2.44
CA TYR A 102 19.90 10.74 1.79
C TYR A 102 19.50 10.91 0.31
N LEU A 103 19.47 9.81 -0.46
CA LEU A 103 19.08 9.90 -1.87
C LEU A 103 17.61 10.29 -2.07
N ARG A 104 16.71 9.86 -1.18
CA ARG A 104 15.32 10.33 -1.22
C ARG A 104 15.20 11.83 -0.98
N GLU A 105 15.94 12.37 -0.01
CA GLU A 105 15.96 13.80 0.26
C GLU A 105 16.50 14.59 -0.95
N LEU A 106 17.59 14.15 -1.56
CA LEU A 106 18.13 14.75 -2.77
C LEU A 106 17.14 14.70 -3.94
N SER A 107 16.46 13.57 -4.13
CA SER A 107 15.50 13.39 -5.24
C SER A 107 14.24 14.25 -5.10
N ALA A 108 13.88 14.62 -3.89
CA ALA A 108 12.74 15.48 -3.60
C ALA A 108 13.10 16.98 -3.58
N GLY A 109 14.38 17.31 -3.59
CA GLY A 109 14.90 18.66 -3.46
C GLY A 109 14.91 19.47 -4.74
N ASP A 110 15.78 20.46 -4.80
CA ASP A 110 15.96 21.38 -5.93
C ASP A 110 16.64 20.70 -7.13
N VAL A 111 16.74 21.44 -8.24
CA VAL A 111 17.33 20.93 -9.50
C VAL A 111 18.75 20.38 -9.30
N TRP A 112 19.61 21.10 -8.59
CA TRP A 112 20.99 20.67 -8.34
C TRP A 112 21.05 19.41 -7.45
N GLN A 113 20.12 19.26 -6.48
CA GLN A 113 20.04 18.07 -5.62
C GLN A 113 19.61 16.83 -6.42
N LYS A 114 18.64 16.99 -7.32
CA LYS A 114 18.23 15.90 -8.24
C LYS A 114 19.37 15.49 -9.18
N GLN A 115 20.14 16.48 -9.70
CA GLN A 115 21.32 16.21 -10.51
C GLN A 115 22.39 15.46 -9.70
N LEU A 116 22.64 15.89 -8.47
CA LEU A 116 23.56 15.20 -7.57
C LEU A 116 23.10 13.77 -7.28
N CYS A 117 21.79 13.55 -7.03
CA CYS A 117 21.21 12.23 -6.86
C CYS A 117 21.50 11.32 -8.08
N ALA A 118 21.23 11.82 -9.28
CA ALA A 118 21.49 11.07 -10.51
C ALA A 118 22.98 10.77 -10.71
N THR A 119 23.86 11.72 -10.39
CA THR A 119 25.32 11.53 -10.46
C THR A 119 25.78 10.45 -9.49
N ILE A 120 25.35 10.51 -8.23
CA ILE A 120 25.70 9.49 -7.22
C ILE A 120 25.25 8.10 -7.68
N LEU A 121 24.02 7.97 -8.19
CA LEU A 121 23.49 6.69 -8.68
C LEU A 121 24.32 6.15 -9.86
N ASN A 122 24.74 7.00 -10.80
CA ASN A 122 25.59 6.60 -11.92
C ASN A 122 26.98 6.15 -11.46
N GLU A 123 27.61 6.92 -10.58
CA GLU A 123 28.93 6.57 -10.05
C GLU A 123 28.89 5.24 -9.29
N HIS A 124 27.92 5.07 -8.39
CA HIS A 124 27.77 3.81 -7.65
C HIS A 124 27.40 2.64 -8.54
N SER A 125 26.64 2.84 -9.62
CA SER A 125 26.35 1.75 -10.56
C SER A 125 27.61 1.22 -11.24
N GLY A 126 28.61 2.06 -11.44
CA GLY A 126 29.93 1.68 -11.96
C GLY A 126 30.79 0.83 -11.01
N TRP A 127 30.46 0.83 -9.71
CA TRP A 127 31.17 0.06 -8.67
C TRP A 127 30.35 -1.11 -8.14
N THR A 128 29.03 -1.11 -8.36
CA THR A 128 28.12 -2.15 -7.90
C THR A 128 28.28 -3.39 -8.76
N GLU A 129 28.39 -4.56 -8.11
CA GLU A 129 28.41 -5.83 -8.82
C GLU A 129 27.11 -6.03 -9.60
N ARG A 130 27.25 -6.51 -10.84
CA ARG A 130 26.11 -6.75 -11.74
C ARG A 130 25.12 -7.73 -11.13
N THR A 131 23.93 -7.24 -10.87
CA THR A 131 22.82 -8.02 -10.31
C THR A 131 21.57 -7.83 -11.17
N ARG A 132 20.86 -8.91 -11.47
CA ARG A 132 19.57 -8.81 -12.16
C ARG A 132 18.51 -8.33 -11.19
N VAL A 133 17.68 -7.41 -11.65
CA VAL A 133 16.58 -6.84 -10.88
C VAL A 133 15.28 -6.89 -11.68
N LEU A 134 14.18 -7.01 -10.97
CA LEU A 134 12.83 -6.81 -11.49
C LEU A 134 12.44 -5.34 -11.26
N ILE A 135 12.28 -4.59 -12.33
CA ILE A 135 11.86 -3.19 -12.33
C ILE A 135 10.37 -3.16 -12.62
N ARG A 136 9.61 -2.58 -11.72
CA ARG A 136 8.16 -2.45 -11.87
C ARG A 136 7.77 -0.99 -12.05
N ALA A 137 7.17 -0.70 -13.22
CA ALA A 137 6.67 0.62 -13.57
C ALA A 137 5.14 0.63 -13.69
N VAL A 138 4.55 1.80 -13.45
CA VAL A 138 3.15 2.13 -13.74
C VAL A 138 3.17 3.33 -14.66
N GLY A 139 2.78 3.14 -15.92
CA GLY A 139 3.02 4.13 -16.96
C GLY A 139 4.51 4.48 -17.08
N MET A 140 4.84 5.75 -16.95
CA MET A 140 6.23 6.25 -17.04
C MET A 140 6.90 6.43 -15.67
N GLU A 141 6.45 5.75 -14.63
CA GLU A 141 7.02 5.85 -13.29
C GLU A 141 7.43 4.49 -12.74
N VAL A 142 8.71 4.29 -12.45
CA VAL A 142 9.22 3.11 -11.73
C VAL A 142 8.90 3.26 -10.25
N ARG A 143 8.07 2.37 -9.73
CA ARG A 143 7.68 2.34 -8.32
C ARG A 143 8.39 1.29 -7.48
N GLY A 144 8.97 0.28 -8.12
CA GLY A 144 9.73 -0.77 -7.43
C GLY A 144 10.91 -1.29 -8.23
N VAL A 145 12.01 -1.61 -7.51
CA VAL A 145 13.20 -2.28 -8.03
C VAL A 145 13.54 -3.46 -7.12
N LEU A 146 13.04 -4.61 -7.49
CA LEU A 146 12.99 -5.82 -6.68
C LEU A 146 14.09 -6.80 -7.08
N SER A 147 14.26 -7.87 -6.32
CA SER A 147 15.07 -9.02 -6.75
C SER A 147 14.41 -9.68 -7.96
N ASP A 148 15.20 -10.23 -8.89
CA ASP A 148 14.70 -11.02 -10.03
C ASP A 148 13.99 -12.32 -9.59
N SER A 149 14.26 -12.78 -8.36
CA SER A 149 13.57 -13.89 -7.73
C SER A 149 12.22 -13.53 -7.10
N TYR A 150 11.88 -12.23 -7.07
CA TYR A 150 10.62 -11.77 -6.50
C TYR A 150 9.43 -12.30 -7.32
N ARG A 151 8.56 -13.04 -6.66
CA ARG A 151 7.32 -13.53 -7.26
C ARG A 151 6.19 -12.57 -6.95
N ARG A 152 5.59 -12.07 -8.00
CA ARG A 152 4.44 -11.17 -7.91
C ARG A 152 3.24 -11.90 -7.30
N LEU A 153 2.70 -11.31 -6.24
CA LEU A 153 1.33 -11.52 -5.81
C LEU A 153 0.53 -10.30 -6.25
N ASN A 154 -0.30 -10.46 -7.28
CA ASN A 154 -1.07 -9.34 -7.83
C ASN A 154 -2.06 -8.82 -6.77
N SER A 155 -1.89 -7.58 -6.36
CA SER A 155 -2.74 -6.94 -5.35
C SER A 155 -4.22 -6.96 -5.71
N VAL A 156 -4.56 -6.88 -7.00
CA VAL A 156 -5.95 -6.96 -7.48
C VAL A 156 -6.57 -8.31 -7.16
N ASP A 157 -5.86 -9.41 -7.48
CA ASP A 157 -6.38 -10.76 -7.30
C ASP A 157 -6.57 -11.09 -5.81
N ILE A 158 -5.58 -10.71 -4.99
CA ILE A 158 -5.62 -10.98 -3.55
C ILE A 158 -6.71 -10.13 -2.88
N LEU A 159 -6.81 -8.84 -3.23
CA LEU A 159 -7.86 -7.97 -2.70
C LEU A 159 -9.25 -8.48 -3.08
N THR A 160 -9.43 -8.91 -4.33
CA THR A 160 -10.69 -9.48 -4.79
C THR A 160 -11.05 -10.76 -4.04
N ALA A 161 -10.06 -11.65 -3.81
CA ALA A 161 -10.26 -12.86 -3.02
C ALA A 161 -10.62 -12.51 -1.56
N PHE A 162 -9.94 -11.54 -0.95
CA PHE A 162 -10.26 -11.06 0.40
C PHE A 162 -11.68 -10.51 0.51
N ILE A 163 -12.08 -9.62 -0.42
CA ILE A 163 -13.43 -9.02 -0.39
C ILE A 163 -14.51 -10.10 -0.60
N ARG A 164 -14.29 -11.04 -1.52
CA ARG A 164 -15.23 -12.13 -1.76
C ARG A 164 -15.39 -13.04 -0.55
N GLU A 165 -14.29 -13.42 0.09
CA GLU A 165 -14.33 -14.29 1.27
C GLU A 165 -14.99 -13.57 2.45
N ALA A 166 -14.61 -12.32 2.71
CA ALA A 166 -15.23 -11.51 3.75
C ALA A 166 -16.74 -11.32 3.51
N GLY A 167 -17.14 -11.07 2.25
CA GLY A 167 -18.54 -10.97 1.86
C GLY A 167 -19.31 -12.28 2.06
N GLY A 168 -18.69 -13.43 1.77
CA GLY A 168 -19.24 -14.76 2.06
C GLY A 168 -19.53 -15.00 3.54
N GLN A 169 -18.78 -14.34 4.42
CA GLN A 169 -19.00 -14.35 5.88
C GLN A 169 -19.97 -13.24 6.35
N GLY A 170 -20.59 -12.51 5.45
CA GLY A 170 -21.53 -11.42 5.76
C GLY A 170 -20.87 -10.09 6.11
N ALA A 171 -19.55 -9.96 5.95
CA ALA A 171 -18.87 -8.68 6.13
C ALA A 171 -19.07 -7.78 4.92
N VAL A 172 -19.04 -6.47 5.16
CA VAL A 172 -19.09 -5.44 4.13
C VAL A 172 -17.80 -4.64 4.14
N VAL A 173 -17.37 -4.13 2.97
CA VAL A 173 -16.22 -3.23 2.89
C VAL A 173 -16.59 -1.91 3.55
N SER A 174 -15.88 -1.55 4.61
CA SER A 174 -16.13 -0.33 5.38
C SER A 174 -15.23 0.82 4.93
N ASP A 175 -14.04 0.53 4.44
CA ASP A 175 -13.09 1.51 3.94
C ASP A 175 -12.06 0.88 3.00
N ALA A 176 -11.56 1.64 2.04
CA ALA A 176 -10.42 1.26 1.23
C ALA A 176 -9.64 2.52 0.83
N TYR A 177 -8.33 2.43 0.83
CA TYR A 177 -7.48 3.49 0.37
C TYR A 177 -6.16 2.93 -0.17
N MET A 178 -5.50 3.69 -1.03
CA MET A 178 -4.20 3.34 -1.56
C MET A 178 -3.32 4.57 -1.72
N ASN A 179 -2.03 4.37 -1.56
CA ASN A 179 -1.02 5.28 -2.06
C ASN A 179 -0.32 4.67 -3.30
N ASP A 180 0.75 5.27 -3.75
CA ASP A 180 1.44 4.84 -4.98
C ASP A 180 2.10 3.45 -4.87
N THR A 181 2.24 2.90 -3.67
CA THR A 181 2.96 1.64 -3.47
C THR A 181 2.24 0.63 -2.60
N LYS A 182 1.14 1.00 -1.96
CA LYS A 182 0.45 0.10 -1.01
C LYS A 182 -1.05 0.33 -1.03
N VAL A 183 -1.81 -0.75 -0.89
CA VAL A 183 -3.28 -0.72 -0.76
C VAL A 183 -3.71 -1.29 0.58
N TRP A 184 -4.77 -0.72 1.14
CA TRP A 184 -5.44 -1.17 2.37
C TRP A 184 -6.94 -1.29 2.09
N CYS A 185 -7.53 -2.30 2.68
CA CYS A 185 -8.99 -2.52 2.65
C CYS A 185 -9.44 -2.98 4.03
N GLU A 186 -10.54 -2.41 4.50
CA GLU A 186 -11.16 -2.76 5.76
C GLU A 186 -12.56 -3.32 5.51
N THR A 187 -12.88 -4.38 6.22
CA THR A 187 -14.21 -4.96 6.23
C THR A 187 -14.75 -5.00 7.65
N ILE A 188 -16.07 -4.94 7.79
CA ILE A 188 -16.76 -4.99 9.06
C ILE A 188 -17.96 -5.93 8.96
N LEU A 189 -18.18 -6.72 10.00
CA LEU A 189 -19.43 -7.46 10.19
C LEU A 189 -20.46 -6.48 10.73
N PRO A 190 -21.60 -6.28 10.03
CA PRO A 190 -22.62 -5.32 10.46
C PRO A 190 -23.41 -5.78 11.71
N THR A 191 -23.21 -7.03 12.13
CA THR A 191 -23.84 -7.60 13.33
C THR A 191 -23.02 -7.21 14.56
N PRO A 192 -23.59 -6.47 15.52
CA PRO A 192 -22.91 -6.09 16.74
C PRO A 192 -22.71 -7.27 17.69
N ILE A 193 -21.62 -7.25 18.42
CA ILE A 193 -21.32 -8.15 19.54
C ILE A 193 -21.50 -7.34 20.83
N GLU A 194 -22.41 -7.78 21.69
CA GLU A 194 -22.68 -7.14 22.97
C GLU A 194 -21.86 -7.82 24.08
N ILE A 195 -21.06 -7.03 24.79
CA ILE A 195 -20.26 -7.51 25.91
C ILE A 195 -20.74 -6.83 27.19
N PRO A 196 -21.31 -7.57 28.14
CA PRO A 196 -21.71 -7.02 29.43
C PRO A 196 -20.47 -6.59 30.24
N THR A 197 -20.54 -5.43 30.86
CA THR A 197 -19.49 -4.91 31.72
C THR A 197 -19.84 -5.08 33.21
N ARG A 198 -18.83 -5.11 34.07
CA ARG A 198 -19.00 -5.26 35.52
C ARG A 198 -19.80 -4.13 36.17
N LYS A 199 -19.97 -2.99 35.52
CA LYS A 199 -20.69 -1.82 36.02
C LYS A 199 -22.09 -1.67 35.43
N ASN A 200 -22.77 -2.78 35.11
CA ASN A 200 -24.12 -2.83 34.52
C ASN A 200 -24.25 -2.06 33.17
N GLY A 201 -23.17 -1.85 32.48
CA GLY A 201 -23.14 -1.31 31.11
C GLY A 201 -22.93 -2.41 30.08
N THR A 202 -23.21 -2.11 28.82
CA THR A 202 -22.91 -2.98 27.68
C THR A 202 -21.98 -2.25 26.73
N VAL A 203 -20.89 -2.91 26.34
CA VAL A 203 -20.02 -2.43 25.27
C VAL A 203 -20.45 -3.12 23.98
N ILE A 204 -20.65 -2.32 22.93
CA ILE A 204 -20.98 -2.82 21.61
C ILE A 204 -19.70 -2.83 20.77
N ILE A 205 -19.38 -3.99 20.22
CA ILE A 205 -18.20 -4.21 19.38
C ILE A 205 -18.67 -4.69 18.01
N PHE A 206 -18.05 -4.15 16.95
CA PHE A 206 -18.15 -4.72 15.61
C PHE A 206 -16.83 -5.38 15.25
N ALA A 207 -16.89 -6.63 14.85
CA ALA A 207 -15.72 -7.35 14.36
C ALA A 207 -15.48 -7.01 12.90
N GLY A 208 -14.22 -7.02 12.50
CA GLY A 208 -13.83 -6.80 11.13
C GLY A 208 -12.43 -7.32 10.83
N ALA A 209 -11.99 -7.10 9.61
CA ALA A 209 -10.64 -7.44 9.19
C ALA A 209 -10.06 -6.29 8.36
N ARG A 210 -8.77 -6.02 8.56
CA ARG A 210 -7.97 -5.13 7.73
C ARG A 210 -7.00 -5.94 6.91
N PHE A 211 -7.05 -5.73 5.63
CA PHE A 211 -6.13 -6.27 4.65
C PHE A 211 -5.17 -5.18 4.18
N SER A 212 -3.91 -5.54 3.90
CA SER A 212 -2.96 -4.66 3.24
C SER A 212 -1.99 -5.45 2.37
N THR A 213 -1.61 -4.88 1.24
CA THR A 213 -0.61 -5.48 0.34
C THR A 213 0.16 -4.42 -0.43
N SER A 214 1.29 -4.81 -1.00
CA SER A 214 2.13 -3.99 -1.87
C SER A 214 2.74 -4.85 -2.97
N ASP A 215 2.61 -4.39 -4.20
CA ASP A 215 3.25 -5.00 -5.39
C ASP A 215 4.68 -4.51 -5.61
N TYR A 216 5.16 -3.57 -4.79
CA TYR A 216 6.39 -2.82 -5.01
C TYR A 216 7.47 -3.10 -3.95
N GLY A 217 7.30 -4.19 -3.18
CA GLY A 217 8.31 -4.64 -2.21
C GLY A 217 8.45 -3.81 -0.93
N ASN A 218 7.57 -2.84 -0.69
CA ASN A 218 7.58 -2.05 0.54
C ASN A 218 6.59 -2.56 1.60
N GLY A 219 6.20 -3.82 1.51
CA GLY A 219 5.34 -4.50 2.46
C GLY A 219 4.99 -5.91 2.03
N SER A 220 4.58 -6.72 2.98
CA SER A 220 4.02 -8.05 2.77
C SER A 220 2.50 -7.99 2.68
N VAL A 221 1.89 -9.07 2.21
CA VAL A 221 0.46 -9.30 2.43
C VAL A 221 0.22 -9.40 3.92
N GLY A 222 -0.58 -8.50 4.45
CA GLY A 222 -0.95 -8.46 5.87
C GLY A 222 -2.46 -8.57 6.04
N MET A 223 -2.87 -9.42 6.97
CA MET A 223 -4.27 -9.50 7.41
C MET A 223 -4.31 -9.41 8.93
N ARG A 224 -5.19 -8.56 9.43
CA ARG A 224 -5.37 -8.37 10.88
C ARG A 224 -6.86 -8.33 11.20
N SER A 225 -7.24 -8.98 12.29
CA SER A 225 -8.56 -8.73 12.89
C SER A 225 -8.58 -7.32 13.46
N VAL A 226 -9.69 -6.63 13.30
CA VAL A 226 -9.96 -5.32 13.90
C VAL A 226 -11.27 -5.36 14.65
N SER A 227 -11.31 -4.68 15.77
CA SER A 227 -12.53 -4.48 16.54
C SER A 227 -12.84 -2.98 16.59
N TYR A 228 -14.06 -2.63 16.23
CA TYR A 228 -14.55 -1.27 16.36
C TYR A 228 -15.41 -1.21 17.63
N THR A 229 -14.86 -0.60 18.67
CA THR A 229 -15.60 -0.34 19.89
C THR A 229 -16.24 1.04 19.78
N HIS A 230 -17.55 1.11 19.94
CA HIS A 230 -18.19 2.38 20.21
C HIS A 230 -18.03 2.67 21.69
N LEU A 231 -17.03 3.49 22.01
CA LEU A 231 -16.87 4.05 23.33
C LEU A 231 -18.04 4.99 23.60
N THR A 232 -18.83 4.61 24.60
CA THR A 232 -19.66 5.45 25.44
C THR A 232 -20.31 6.66 24.77
N LEU A 233 -21.60 6.59 24.58
CA LEU A 233 -22.43 7.79 24.69
C LEU A 233 -22.40 8.23 26.16
N PRO A 234 -22.18 9.51 26.44
CA PRO A 234 -22.29 10.06 27.78
C PRO A 234 -23.71 9.92 28.32
#